data_2fbd4d5ab4517c4858071e553b5b4b42
#
_entry.id   2fbd4d5ab4517c4858071e553b5b4b42
#
_cell.length_a   1.000
_cell.length_b   1.000
_cell.length_c   1.000
_cell.angle_alpha   90.00
_cell.angle_beta   90.00
_cell.angle_gamma   90.00
#
_symmetry.space_group_name_H-M   'P 1'
#
loop_
_entity.id
_entity.type
_entity.pdbx_description
1 polymer ?
#
loop_
_entity_poly.entity_id
_entity_poly.type
_entity_poly.pdbx_seq_one_letter_code
_entity_poly.pdbx_strand_id
1 'polypeptide(L)'
;MSYKTEKILINTFTAITTLFIIAAIFLSLMFACFGAIYIKSSVRGFSMYPTLNESVESAEQNGDTVFINKYQSINRNDIVVANVEWWPSGAIIKRVVGLPGDEIQILELETQYNLIVNGEVLYSRSKEDDAGNSLNNFIHYQKYLTFLSDLENSECVGVGQNGLPCIKVRENEYFLVGDNWNNSVDSLTHGAVSKNDIIGRVDIIVKLKDNYFFSLIGSMLKIMFN
;
A
#
# COMPACT_ATOMS: atom_id res chain seq x y z
N MET A 1 -63.97 -4.21 -7.90
CA MET A 1 -62.93 -5.09 -7.32
C MET A 1 -63.43 -5.63 -6.01
N SER A 2 -63.24 -6.96 -5.71
CA SER A 2 -63.77 -7.50 -4.46
C SER A 2 -62.96 -6.97 -3.29
N TYR A 3 -63.58 -6.67 -2.15
CA TYR A 3 -62.95 -6.26 -0.89
C TYR A 3 -61.75 -7.17 -0.49
N LYS A 4 -61.89 -8.46 -0.79
CA LYS A 4 -60.83 -9.46 -0.53
C LYS A 4 -59.59 -9.25 -1.42
N THR A 5 -59.79 -8.87 -2.68
CA THR A 5 -58.72 -8.57 -3.64
C THR A 5 -57.98 -7.28 -3.28
N GLU A 6 -58.69 -6.26 -2.82
CA GLU A 6 -58.13 -4.98 -2.39
C GLU A 6 -57.28 -5.13 -1.11
N LYS A 7 -57.74 -5.88 -0.12
CA LYS A 7 -56.97 -6.18 1.09
C LYS A 7 -55.70 -6.98 0.82
N ILE A 8 -55.74 -7.95 -0.12
CA ILE A 8 -54.53 -8.67 -0.53
C ILE A 8 -53.53 -7.72 -1.19
N LEU A 9 -53.99 -6.84 -2.07
CA LEU A 9 -53.13 -5.87 -2.75
C LEU A 9 -52.45 -4.91 -1.78
N ILE A 10 -53.20 -4.40 -0.82
CA ILE A 10 -52.65 -3.50 0.24
C ILE A 10 -51.60 -4.25 1.05
N ASN A 11 -51.88 -5.48 1.48
CA ASN A 11 -50.93 -6.26 2.30
C ASN A 11 -49.67 -6.61 1.52
N THR A 12 -49.75 -6.96 0.25
CA THR A 12 -48.58 -7.25 -0.60
C THR A 12 -47.75 -5.97 -0.85
N PHE A 13 -48.40 -4.85 -1.12
CA PHE A 13 -47.73 -3.57 -1.29
C PHE A 13 -46.98 -3.14 0.00
N THR A 14 -47.66 -3.27 1.18
CA THR A 14 -47.05 -2.99 2.47
C THR A 14 -45.83 -3.89 2.75
N ALA A 15 -45.95 -5.19 2.46
CA ALA A 15 -44.84 -6.13 2.62
C ALA A 15 -43.62 -5.78 1.74
N ILE A 16 -43.88 -5.43 0.47
CA ILE A 16 -42.81 -5.00 -0.45
C ILE A 16 -42.14 -3.70 0.02
N THR A 17 -42.91 -2.68 0.39
CA THR A 17 -42.37 -1.41 0.89
C THR A 17 -41.57 -1.60 2.17
N THR A 18 -42.03 -2.45 3.09
CA THR A 18 -41.30 -2.78 4.31
C THR A 18 -39.96 -3.45 4.01
N LEU A 19 -39.94 -4.40 3.05
CA LEU A 19 -38.72 -5.06 2.61
C LEU A 19 -37.70 -4.04 2.03
N PHE A 20 -38.18 -3.10 1.18
CA PHE A 20 -37.32 -2.05 0.63
C PHE A 20 -36.74 -1.13 1.71
N ILE A 21 -37.53 -0.77 2.71
CA ILE A 21 -37.08 0.06 3.84
C ILE A 21 -35.99 -0.68 4.63
N ILE A 22 -36.19 -1.95 4.95
CA ILE A 22 -35.19 -2.76 5.67
C ILE A 22 -33.90 -2.86 4.86
N ALA A 23 -33.98 -3.14 3.55
CA ALA A 23 -32.84 -3.20 2.67
C ALA A 23 -32.08 -1.84 2.60
N ALA A 24 -32.81 -0.74 2.53
CA ALA A 24 -32.23 0.61 2.52
C ALA A 24 -31.50 0.94 3.83
N ILE A 25 -32.09 0.58 4.99
CA ILE A 25 -31.46 0.76 6.30
C ILE A 25 -30.18 -0.08 6.40
N PHE A 26 -30.25 -1.36 5.99
CA PHE A 26 -29.07 -2.26 5.99
C PHE A 26 -27.96 -1.72 5.12
N LEU A 27 -28.27 -1.27 3.91
CA LEU A 27 -27.30 -0.70 2.99
C LEU A 27 -26.67 0.59 3.55
N SER A 28 -27.48 1.46 4.16
CA SER A 28 -27.01 2.68 4.81
C SER A 28 -26.04 2.39 5.97
N LEU A 29 -26.36 1.41 6.81
CA LEU A 29 -25.48 0.99 7.90
C LEU A 29 -24.17 0.40 7.37
N MET A 30 -24.23 -0.41 6.31
CA MET A 30 -23.04 -0.97 5.66
C MET A 30 -22.10 0.13 5.13
N PHE A 31 -22.65 1.15 4.45
CA PHE A 31 -21.84 2.29 3.99
C PHE A 31 -21.27 3.13 5.13
N ALA A 32 -22.03 3.32 6.21
CA ALA A 32 -21.56 4.03 7.40
C ALA A 32 -20.39 3.29 8.06
N CYS A 33 -20.49 1.98 8.24
CA CYS A 33 -19.41 1.13 8.77
C CYS A 33 -18.18 1.17 7.85
N PHE A 34 -18.37 1.07 6.54
CA PHE A 34 -17.28 1.17 5.58
C PHE A 34 -16.55 2.52 5.72
N GLY A 35 -17.26 3.63 5.75
CA GLY A 35 -16.69 4.97 5.93
C GLY A 35 -16.00 5.19 7.28
N ALA A 36 -16.41 4.46 8.33
CA ALA A 36 -15.75 4.50 9.63
C ALA A 36 -14.39 3.76 9.63
N ILE A 37 -14.25 2.71 8.83
CA ILE A 37 -13.05 1.87 8.76
C ILE A 37 -12.04 2.44 7.75
N TYR A 38 -12.51 2.90 6.58
CA TYR A 38 -11.67 3.24 5.45
C TYR A 38 -11.55 4.74 5.21
N ILE A 39 -10.31 5.18 4.93
CA ILE A 39 -10.03 6.50 4.37
C ILE A 39 -9.84 6.32 2.86
N LYS A 40 -10.57 7.09 2.06
CA LYS A 40 -10.38 7.16 0.61
C LYS A 40 -9.31 8.20 0.27
N SER A 41 -8.35 7.82 -0.58
CA SER A 41 -7.32 8.74 -1.11
C SER A 41 -7.05 8.46 -2.58
N SER A 42 -6.64 9.51 -3.32
CA SER A 42 -6.13 9.37 -4.69
C SER A 42 -4.61 9.41 -4.67
N VAL A 43 -3.98 8.48 -5.39
CA VAL A 43 -2.52 8.35 -5.45
C VAL A 43 -1.96 9.31 -6.48
N ARG A 44 -0.85 9.98 -6.15
CA ARG A 44 -0.07 10.82 -7.06
C ARG A 44 1.37 10.33 -7.12
N GLY A 45 2.04 10.65 -8.23
CA GLY A 45 3.44 10.27 -8.44
C GLY A 45 3.63 8.82 -8.89
N PHE A 46 4.87 8.47 -9.15
CA PHE A 46 5.25 7.20 -9.75
C PHE A 46 6.07 6.30 -8.83
N SER A 47 6.19 6.62 -7.55
CA SER A 47 7.05 5.85 -6.63
C SER A 47 6.60 4.39 -6.44
N MET A 48 5.34 4.08 -6.75
CA MET A 48 4.76 2.74 -6.67
C MET A 48 4.45 2.13 -8.04
N TYR A 49 4.99 2.72 -9.12
CA TYR A 49 4.86 2.16 -10.47
C TYR A 49 5.62 0.80 -10.57
N PRO A 50 5.10 -0.21 -11.26
CA PRO A 50 3.83 -0.25 -12.00
C PRO A 50 2.63 -0.65 -11.13
N THR A 51 2.83 -0.97 -9.87
CA THR A 51 1.76 -1.45 -8.97
C THR A 51 0.62 -0.44 -8.85
N LEU A 52 0.96 0.85 -8.76
CA LEU A 52 0.00 1.96 -8.78
C LEU A 52 0.36 2.94 -9.89
N ASN A 53 -0.66 3.64 -10.40
CA ASN A 53 -0.53 4.71 -11.39
C ASN A 53 0.06 4.27 -12.75
N GLU A 54 -0.13 3.01 -13.14
CA GLU A 54 0.33 2.49 -14.42
C GLU A 54 -0.22 3.26 -15.64
N SER A 55 -1.43 3.82 -15.51
CA SER A 55 -2.13 4.55 -16.58
C SER A 55 -2.07 6.08 -16.45
N VAL A 56 -1.19 6.60 -15.58
CA VAL A 56 -1.05 8.04 -15.32
C VAL A 56 0.07 8.59 -16.18
N GLU A 57 -0.17 9.72 -16.84
CA GLU A 57 0.78 10.37 -17.76
C GLU A 57 1.69 11.38 -17.05
N SER A 58 1.27 11.92 -15.91
CA SER A 58 1.99 12.94 -15.14
C SER A 58 1.95 12.66 -13.64
N ALA A 59 3.05 12.92 -12.94
CA ALA A 59 3.15 12.74 -11.49
C ALA A 59 2.17 13.63 -10.69
N GLU A 60 1.73 14.72 -11.27
CA GLU A 60 0.80 15.68 -10.63
C GLU A 60 -0.67 15.27 -10.80
N GLN A 61 -0.95 14.37 -11.74
CA GLN A 61 -2.28 13.87 -12.00
C GLN A 61 -2.77 12.97 -10.87
N ASN A 62 -4.06 13.06 -10.55
CA ASN A 62 -4.71 12.08 -9.70
C ASN A 62 -4.81 10.73 -10.44
N GLY A 63 -4.22 9.71 -9.86
CA GLY A 63 -4.17 8.37 -10.42
C GLY A 63 -5.16 7.42 -9.76
N ASP A 64 -4.68 6.23 -9.45
CA ASP A 64 -5.45 5.18 -8.81
C ASP A 64 -6.05 5.65 -7.47
N THR A 65 -7.24 5.15 -7.14
CA THR A 65 -7.87 5.41 -5.85
C THR A 65 -7.58 4.25 -4.89
N VAL A 66 -7.18 4.57 -3.67
CA VAL A 66 -6.93 3.60 -2.61
C VAL A 66 -7.86 3.81 -1.43
N PHE A 67 -8.23 2.71 -0.78
CA PHE A 67 -8.96 2.72 0.48
C PHE A 67 -8.06 2.16 1.58
N ILE A 68 -7.81 2.98 2.57
CA ILE A 68 -6.83 2.77 3.63
C ILE A 68 -7.58 2.33 4.88
N ASN A 69 -7.27 1.13 5.37
CA ASN A 69 -7.81 0.59 6.60
C ASN A 69 -6.91 1.01 7.77
N LYS A 70 -7.51 1.72 8.73
CA LYS A 70 -6.81 2.27 9.90
C LYS A 70 -6.54 1.24 11.00
N TYR A 71 -7.23 0.12 10.98
CA TYR A 71 -7.30 -0.82 12.11
C TYR A 71 -6.63 -2.17 11.85
N GLN A 72 -6.19 -2.42 10.60
CA GLN A 72 -5.54 -3.67 10.25
C GLN A 72 -4.08 -3.74 10.71
N SER A 73 -3.66 -4.96 11.05
CA SER A 73 -2.25 -5.27 11.25
C SER A 73 -1.47 -5.07 9.95
N ILE A 74 -0.21 -4.66 10.10
CA ILE A 74 0.69 -4.42 8.98
C ILE A 74 1.61 -5.63 8.86
N ASN A 75 1.66 -6.21 7.67
CA ASN A 75 2.50 -7.35 7.33
C ASN A 75 3.51 -6.97 6.24
N ARG A 76 4.52 -7.82 6.07
CA ARG A 76 5.46 -7.68 4.95
C ARG A 76 4.71 -7.77 3.62
N ASN A 77 5.11 -6.97 2.66
CA ASN A 77 4.50 -6.76 1.35
C ASN A 77 3.19 -5.96 1.33
N ASP A 78 2.62 -5.59 2.46
CA ASP A 78 1.49 -4.68 2.49
C ASP A 78 1.87 -3.31 1.91
N ILE A 79 0.92 -2.65 1.26
CA ILE A 79 1.05 -1.25 0.87
C ILE A 79 0.44 -0.42 1.99
N VAL A 80 1.19 0.56 2.48
CA VAL A 80 0.76 1.45 3.55
C VAL A 80 0.85 2.91 3.15
N VAL A 81 0.07 3.73 3.83
CA VAL A 81 0.13 5.19 3.72
C VAL A 81 0.65 5.74 5.04
N ALA A 82 1.60 6.65 4.99
CA ALA A 82 2.24 7.23 6.17
C ALA A 82 2.43 8.74 6.03
N ASN A 83 2.32 9.46 7.15
CA ASN A 83 2.75 10.86 7.28
C ASN A 83 4.16 10.87 7.86
N VAL A 84 5.12 11.38 7.10
CA VAL A 84 6.53 11.41 7.51
C VAL A 84 7.06 12.83 7.48
N GLU A 85 7.89 13.19 8.46
CA GLU A 85 8.41 14.56 8.60
C GLU A 85 9.24 15.01 7.40
N TRP A 86 10.02 14.10 6.81
CA TRP A 86 10.84 14.37 5.64
C TRP A 86 10.07 14.56 4.34
N TRP A 87 8.73 14.37 4.34
CA TRP A 87 7.85 14.62 3.20
C TRP A 87 6.67 15.53 3.59
N PRO A 88 6.92 16.84 3.83
CA PRO A 88 5.90 17.75 4.37
C PRO A 88 4.77 18.08 3.39
N SER A 89 4.89 17.73 2.10
CA SER A 89 3.88 17.99 1.08
C SER A 89 2.66 17.04 1.14
N GLY A 90 2.64 16.11 2.09
CA GLY A 90 1.51 15.18 2.28
C GLY A 90 1.94 13.78 2.73
N ALA A 91 1.03 12.84 2.65
CA ALA A 91 1.32 11.45 2.97
C ALA A 91 2.06 10.74 1.83
N ILE A 92 2.95 9.83 2.19
CA ILE A 92 3.59 8.90 1.26
C ILE A 92 2.81 7.59 1.18
N ILE A 93 2.92 6.90 0.04
CA ILE A 93 2.44 5.54 -0.15
C ILE A 93 3.61 4.65 -0.55
N LYS A 94 3.84 3.56 0.20
CA LYS A 94 5.00 2.68 0.01
C LYS A 94 4.64 1.24 0.37
N ARG A 95 5.53 0.31 0.01
CA ARG A 95 5.45 -1.10 0.39
C ARG A 95 6.25 -1.37 1.65
N VAL A 96 5.69 -2.16 2.55
CA VAL A 96 6.39 -2.67 3.74
C VAL A 96 7.36 -3.76 3.31
N VAL A 97 8.64 -3.48 3.45
CA VAL A 97 9.74 -4.40 3.17
C VAL A 97 10.28 -4.99 4.46
N GLY A 98 10.46 -4.17 5.50
CA GLY A 98 10.95 -4.58 6.81
C GLY A 98 9.91 -4.40 7.90
N LEU A 99 9.79 -5.39 8.75
CA LEU A 99 9.02 -5.41 9.99
C LEU A 99 9.93 -5.14 11.18
N PRO A 100 9.39 -4.78 12.37
CA PRO A 100 10.19 -4.66 13.59
C PRO A 100 11.09 -5.87 13.82
N GLY A 101 12.38 -5.62 14.06
CA GLY A 101 13.40 -6.66 14.27
C GLY A 101 14.08 -7.19 13.01
N ASP A 102 13.63 -6.80 11.81
CA ASP A 102 14.25 -7.27 10.57
C ASP A 102 15.62 -6.64 10.29
N GLU A 103 16.44 -7.40 9.57
CA GLU A 103 17.71 -6.96 9.00
C GLU A 103 17.56 -6.77 7.49
N ILE A 104 17.83 -5.55 7.00
CA ILE A 104 17.66 -5.17 5.60
C ILE A 104 19.04 -4.97 4.96
N GLN A 105 19.24 -5.58 3.81
CA GLN A 105 20.44 -5.41 2.99
C GLN A 105 20.08 -5.23 1.51
N ILE A 106 20.90 -4.49 0.78
CA ILE A 106 20.90 -4.54 -0.69
C ILE A 106 22.26 -5.06 -1.12
N LEU A 107 22.28 -6.17 -1.85
CA LEU A 107 23.47 -6.72 -2.45
C LEU A 107 23.48 -6.47 -3.95
N GLU A 108 24.62 -5.97 -4.42
CA GLU A 108 24.90 -5.85 -5.82
C GLU A 108 25.51 -7.15 -6.34
N LEU A 109 24.87 -7.71 -7.35
CA LEU A 109 25.39 -8.84 -8.12
C LEU A 109 25.77 -8.38 -9.52
N GLU A 110 26.33 -9.25 -10.33
CA GLU A 110 26.80 -8.93 -11.68
C GLU A 110 25.68 -8.33 -12.55
N THR A 111 24.48 -8.94 -12.54
CA THR A 111 23.35 -8.58 -13.42
C THR A 111 22.18 -7.94 -12.70
N GLN A 112 22.18 -7.92 -11.36
CA GLN A 112 21.01 -7.46 -10.59
C GLN A 112 21.39 -6.93 -9.22
N TYR A 113 20.44 -6.21 -8.60
CA TYR A 113 20.45 -5.85 -7.20
C TYR A 113 19.43 -6.71 -6.46
N ASN A 114 19.82 -7.29 -5.34
CA ASN A 114 18.93 -8.07 -4.47
C ASN A 114 18.67 -7.30 -3.17
N LEU A 115 17.40 -7.08 -2.86
CA LEU A 115 16.97 -6.64 -1.55
C LEU A 115 16.75 -7.88 -0.69
N ILE A 116 17.48 -7.96 0.40
CA ILE A 116 17.54 -9.11 1.31
C ILE A 116 16.95 -8.72 2.65
N VAL A 117 16.15 -9.58 3.20
CA VAL A 117 15.56 -9.43 4.53
C VAL A 117 15.87 -10.71 5.33
N ASN A 118 16.50 -10.55 6.48
CA ASN A 118 16.89 -11.66 7.37
C ASN A 118 17.69 -12.76 6.64
N GLY A 119 18.55 -12.37 5.71
CA GLY A 119 19.36 -13.30 4.91
C GLY A 119 18.68 -13.92 3.69
N GLU A 120 17.39 -13.65 3.46
CA GLU A 120 16.63 -14.17 2.33
C GLU A 120 16.35 -13.08 1.29
N VAL A 121 16.46 -13.43 -0.01
CA VAL A 121 16.15 -12.51 -1.10
C VAL A 121 14.65 -12.28 -1.17
N LEU A 122 14.23 -11.04 -0.89
CA LEU A 122 12.83 -10.65 -0.99
C LEU A 122 12.48 -10.16 -2.41
N TYR A 123 13.34 -9.33 -3.00
CA TYR A 123 13.18 -8.79 -4.34
C TYR A 123 14.50 -8.77 -5.09
N SER A 124 14.43 -9.01 -6.40
CA SER A 124 15.54 -8.81 -7.33
C SER A 124 15.16 -7.75 -8.36
N ARG A 125 16.12 -6.91 -8.73
CA ARG A 125 15.96 -5.89 -9.78
C ARG A 125 17.12 -5.98 -10.74
N SER A 126 16.82 -6.22 -12.02
CA SER A 126 17.82 -6.28 -13.08
C SER A 126 18.57 -4.95 -13.22
N LYS A 127 19.83 -5.00 -13.63
CA LYS A 127 20.61 -3.83 -14.03
C LYS A 127 20.30 -3.37 -15.46
N GLU A 128 19.73 -4.25 -16.26
CA GLU A 128 19.39 -4.02 -17.66
C GLU A 128 17.93 -4.43 -17.93
N ASP A 129 17.32 -3.81 -18.93
CA ASP A 129 16.03 -4.23 -19.48
C ASP A 129 16.21 -5.42 -20.45
N ASP A 130 15.09 -5.93 -20.98
CA ASP A 130 15.09 -7.06 -21.93
C ASP A 130 15.80 -6.72 -23.27
N ALA A 131 16.05 -5.44 -23.55
CA ALA A 131 16.80 -4.96 -24.72
C ALA A 131 18.29 -4.70 -24.41
N GLY A 132 18.76 -4.95 -23.17
CA GLY A 132 20.13 -4.72 -22.72
C GLY A 132 20.44 -3.26 -22.38
N ASN A 133 19.43 -2.39 -22.22
CA ASN A 133 19.65 -1.01 -21.79
C ASN A 133 19.81 -0.96 -20.27
N SER A 134 20.76 -0.17 -19.80
CA SER A 134 21.02 0.02 -18.38
C SER A 134 19.82 0.65 -17.65
N LEU A 135 19.37 0.01 -16.59
CA LEU A 135 18.33 0.51 -15.71
C LEU A 135 18.94 1.28 -14.53
N ASN A 136 18.32 2.41 -14.17
CA ASN A 136 18.82 3.25 -13.06
C ASN A 136 18.55 2.67 -11.66
N ASN A 137 18.33 1.35 -11.52
CA ASN A 137 18.19 0.67 -10.22
C ASN A 137 19.40 0.87 -9.30
N PHE A 138 20.53 1.29 -9.88
CA PHE A 138 21.73 1.73 -9.19
C PHE A 138 21.48 2.89 -8.18
N ILE A 139 20.52 3.77 -8.44
CA ILE A 139 20.22 4.90 -7.54
C ILE A 139 19.80 4.40 -6.14
N HIS A 140 19.00 3.33 -6.05
CA HIS A 140 18.59 2.77 -4.76
C HIS A 140 19.76 2.10 -4.03
N TYR A 141 20.65 1.44 -4.74
CA TYR A 141 21.85 0.88 -4.16
C TYR A 141 22.79 1.97 -3.63
N GLN A 142 22.98 3.05 -4.36
CA GLN A 142 23.78 4.18 -3.89
C GLN A 142 23.16 4.86 -2.66
N LYS A 143 21.85 5.04 -2.61
CA LYS A 143 21.16 5.56 -1.43
C LYS A 143 21.36 4.64 -0.22
N TYR A 144 21.27 3.33 -0.40
CA TYR A 144 21.53 2.35 0.64
C TYR A 144 22.96 2.45 1.17
N LEU A 145 23.97 2.54 0.29
CA LEU A 145 25.37 2.70 0.70
C LEU A 145 25.61 4.03 1.43
N THR A 146 25.02 5.12 0.94
CA THR A 146 25.12 6.44 1.60
C THR A 146 24.48 6.38 2.98
N PHE A 147 23.28 5.79 3.09
CA PHE A 147 22.61 5.63 4.38
C PHE A 147 23.43 4.81 5.37
N LEU A 148 24.05 3.71 4.93
CA LEU A 148 24.94 2.93 5.79
C LEU A 148 26.13 3.74 6.27
N SER A 149 26.77 4.53 5.40
CA SER A 149 27.94 5.33 5.76
C SER A 149 27.58 6.46 6.74
N ASP A 150 26.42 7.08 6.59
CA ASP A 150 25.94 8.14 7.47
C ASP A 150 25.55 7.62 8.87
N LEU A 151 25.22 6.33 8.95
CA LEU A 151 24.76 5.67 10.18
C LEU A 151 25.79 4.69 10.78
N GLU A 152 27.04 4.67 10.33
CA GLU A 152 28.06 3.69 10.72
C GLU A 152 28.19 3.48 12.25
N ASN A 153 27.87 4.50 13.05
CA ASN A 153 27.88 4.45 14.51
C ASN A 153 26.48 4.44 15.14
N SER A 154 25.42 4.21 14.37
CA SER A 154 24.06 4.24 14.90
C SER A 154 23.58 2.81 15.27
N GLU A 155 22.64 2.75 16.21
CA GLU A 155 21.96 1.49 16.59
C GLU A 155 21.16 0.84 15.44
N CYS A 156 20.96 1.58 14.33
CA CYS A 156 20.24 1.10 13.16
C CYS A 156 21.12 0.30 12.19
N VAL A 157 22.45 0.34 12.35
CA VAL A 157 23.38 -0.44 11.52
C VAL A 157 23.92 -1.60 12.32
N GLY A 158 23.89 -2.79 11.72
CA GLY A 158 24.41 -4.01 12.30
C GLY A 158 25.21 -4.81 11.29
N VAL A 159 25.60 -6.00 11.68
CA VAL A 159 26.20 -6.99 10.79
C VAL A 159 25.18 -8.09 10.59
N GLY A 160 24.80 -8.33 9.34
CA GLY A 160 23.84 -9.38 8.99
C GLY A 160 24.45 -10.78 9.06
N GLN A 161 23.61 -11.78 8.82
CA GLN A 161 24.03 -13.20 8.90
C GLN A 161 25.17 -13.58 7.93
N ASN A 162 25.31 -12.83 6.83
CA ASN A 162 26.40 -13.01 5.84
C ASN A 162 27.68 -12.23 6.17
N GLY A 163 27.75 -11.57 7.32
CA GLY A 163 28.90 -10.77 7.74
C GLY A 163 29.00 -9.37 7.09
N LEU A 164 28.02 -8.98 6.28
CA LEU A 164 27.97 -7.67 5.62
C LEU A 164 27.10 -6.70 6.44
N PRO A 165 27.32 -5.36 6.29
CA PRO A 165 26.48 -4.38 6.95
C PRO A 165 24.99 -4.53 6.60
N CYS A 166 24.13 -4.30 7.57
CA CYS A 166 22.68 -4.32 7.40
C CYS A 166 22.02 -3.16 8.16
N ILE A 167 20.83 -2.78 7.73
CA ILE A 167 19.97 -1.85 8.45
C ILE A 167 19.06 -2.68 9.36
N LYS A 168 19.05 -2.39 10.65
CA LYS A 168 18.14 -3.02 11.62
C LYS A 168 16.89 -2.18 11.80
N VAL A 169 15.73 -2.77 11.56
CA VAL A 169 14.44 -2.16 11.82
C VAL A 169 14.16 -2.26 13.32
N ARG A 170 14.03 -1.11 13.99
CA ARG A 170 13.78 -1.08 15.44
C ARG A 170 12.37 -1.53 15.77
N GLU A 171 12.13 -1.80 17.05
CA GLU A 171 10.78 -2.02 17.57
C GLU A 171 9.89 -0.81 17.27
N ASN A 172 8.65 -1.07 16.86
CA ASN A 172 7.67 -0.06 16.42
C ASN A 172 8.06 0.77 15.18
N GLU A 173 8.96 0.28 14.36
CA GLU A 173 9.31 0.86 13.07
C GLU A 173 9.04 -0.11 11.92
N TYR A 174 8.85 0.44 10.73
CA TYR A 174 8.69 -0.30 9.48
C TYR A 174 9.62 0.25 8.42
N PHE A 175 10.23 -0.63 7.64
CA PHE A 175 11.06 -0.22 6.51
C PHE A 175 10.22 -0.22 5.24
N LEU A 176 10.01 0.97 4.69
CA LEU A 176 9.08 1.23 3.59
C LEU A 176 9.85 1.55 2.32
N VAL A 177 9.56 0.84 1.22
CA VAL A 177 10.25 1.04 -0.07
C VAL A 177 9.21 1.19 -1.19
N GLY A 178 9.49 2.08 -2.13
CA GLY A 178 8.68 2.22 -3.34
C GLY A 178 8.92 1.08 -4.33
N ASP A 179 7.89 0.69 -5.06
CA ASP A 179 8.02 -0.35 -6.10
C ASP A 179 8.82 0.15 -7.31
N ASN A 180 8.85 1.45 -7.54
CA ASN A 180 9.65 2.10 -8.57
C ASN A 180 11.01 2.55 -8.00
N TRP A 181 11.99 1.67 -8.07
CA TRP A 181 13.33 1.94 -7.54
C TRP A 181 14.04 3.09 -8.25
N ASN A 182 13.63 3.43 -9.46
CA ASN A 182 14.21 4.56 -10.21
C ASN A 182 13.65 5.92 -9.78
N ASN A 183 12.48 5.93 -9.13
CA ASN A 183 11.77 7.17 -8.78
C ASN A 183 11.02 7.04 -7.45
N SER A 184 11.74 6.77 -6.38
CA SER A 184 11.18 6.72 -5.03
C SER A 184 12.07 7.45 -4.02
N VAL A 185 11.46 8.22 -3.15
CA VAL A 185 12.05 8.72 -1.91
C VAL A 185 11.39 7.93 -0.79
N ASP A 186 12.18 7.19 -0.01
CA ASP A 186 11.68 6.20 0.93
C ASP A 186 12.71 5.86 2.03
N SER A 187 12.52 4.75 2.74
CA SER A 187 13.38 4.33 3.86
C SER A 187 14.83 4.05 3.48
N LEU A 188 15.14 3.82 2.21
CA LEU A 188 16.53 3.70 1.74
C LEU A 188 17.28 5.05 1.78
N THR A 189 16.54 6.16 1.88
CA THR A 189 17.11 7.50 1.97
C THR A 189 17.00 8.10 3.39
N HIS A 190 15.90 7.78 4.10
CA HIS A 190 15.52 8.47 5.33
C HIS A 190 15.42 7.55 6.56
N GLY A 191 15.65 6.25 6.39
CA GLY A 191 15.51 5.26 7.44
C GLY A 191 14.10 4.75 7.65
N ALA A 192 13.93 3.90 8.66
CA ALA A 192 12.67 3.29 9.00
C ALA A 192 11.64 4.33 9.50
N VAL A 193 10.37 4.05 9.27
CA VAL A 193 9.23 4.90 9.61
C VAL A 193 8.57 4.38 10.88
N SER A 194 8.27 5.28 11.82
CA SER A 194 7.56 4.94 13.05
C SER A 194 6.15 4.40 12.75
N LYS A 195 5.73 3.41 13.50
CA LYS A 195 4.35 2.90 13.47
C LYS A 195 3.32 4.01 13.67
N ASN A 196 3.65 5.01 14.49
CA ASN A 196 2.73 6.13 14.79
C ASN A 196 2.50 7.05 13.58
N ASP A 197 3.43 7.05 12.62
CA ASP A 197 3.33 7.84 11.40
C ASP A 197 2.53 7.12 10.31
N ILE A 198 2.24 5.82 10.49
CA ILE A 198 1.46 5.05 9.54
C ILE A 198 -0.02 5.32 9.74
N ILE A 199 -0.68 5.86 8.71
CA ILE A 199 -2.13 6.13 8.68
C ILE A 199 -2.92 4.83 8.62
N GLY A 200 -2.43 3.85 7.84
CA GLY A 200 -3.04 2.54 7.70
C GLY A 200 -2.58 1.78 6.46
N ARG A 201 -3.13 0.58 6.33
CA ARG A 201 -2.87 -0.35 5.23
C ARG A 201 -3.85 -0.13 4.08
N VAL A 202 -3.38 -0.25 2.86
CA VAL A 202 -4.23 -0.23 1.66
C VAL A 202 -4.84 -1.62 1.45
N ASP A 203 -6.15 -1.73 1.61
CA ASP A 203 -6.88 -2.97 1.39
C ASP A 203 -7.55 -3.03 0.01
N ILE A 204 -7.93 -1.86 -0.55
CA ILE A 204 -8.61 -1.78 -1.84
C ILE A 204 -7.88 -0.79 -2.73
N ILE A 205 -7.63 -1.22 -3.97
CA ILE A 205 -7.09 -0.40 -5.04
C ILE A 205 -8.11 -0.39 -6.18
N VAL A 206 -8.55 0.79 -6.57
CA VAL A 206 -9.38 1.02 -7.75
C VAL A 206 -8.52 1.71 -8.80
N LYS A 207 -8.20 0.99 -9.87
CA LYS A 207 -7.35 1.51 -10.94
C LYS A 207 -8.05 2.62 -11.71
N LEU A 208 -7.30 3.63 -12.13
CA LEU A 208 -7.83 4.77 -12.88
C LEU A 208 -8.58 4.35 -14.15
N LYS A 209 -8.11 3.28 -14.80
CA LYS A 209 -8.72 2.72 -16.02
C LYS A 209 -9.98 1.88 -15.79
N ASP A 210 -10.25 1.48 -14.55
CA ASP A 210 -11.36 0.60 -14.22
C ASP A 210 -12.67 1.39 -14.04
N ASN A 211 -13.80 0.70 -14.24
CA ASN A 211 -15.07 1.25 -13.83
C ASN A 211 -15.12 1.29 -12.28
N TYR A 212 -15.06 2.50 -11.74
CA TYR A 212 -14.96 2.76 -10.31
C TYR A 212 -15.99 2.00 -9.49
N PHE A 213 -17.26 2.04 -9.92
CA PHE A 213 -18.38 1.45 -9.17
C PHE A 213 -18.27 -0.09 -9.09
N PHE A 214 -18.02 -0.75 -10.21
CA PHE A 214 -17.93 -2.22 -10.25
C PHE A 214 -16.65 -2.71 -9.55
N SER A 215 -15.53 -2.03 -9.73
CA SER A 215 -14.27 -2.38 -9.08
C SER A 215 -14.37 -2.23 -7.56
N LEU A 216 -15.00 -1.15 -7.07
CA LEU A 216 -15.21 -0.93 -5.63
C LEU A 216 -16.12 -2.02 -5.04
N ILE A 217 -17.28 -2.29 -5.65
CA ILE A 217 -18.20 -3.32 -5.15
C ILE A 217 -17.54 -4.69 -5.14
N GLY A 218 -16.85 -5.07 -6.20
CA GLY A 218 -16.14 -6.35 -6.28
C GLY A 218 -15.10 -6.50 -5.15
N SER A 219 -14.36 -5.44 -4.85
CA SER A 219 -13.37 -5.43 -3.77
C SER A 219 -14.01 -5.49 -2.38
N MET A 220 -15.11 -4.76 -2.17
CA MET A 220 -15.88 -4.83 -0.92
C MET A 220 -16.45 -6.22 -0.67
N LEU A 221 -17.02 -6.85 -1.68
CA LEU A 221 -17.54 -8.22 -1.56
C LEU A 221 -16.42 -9.21 -1.24
N LYS A 222 -15.25 -9.07 -1.86
CA LYS A 222 -14.09 -9.92 -1.55
C LYS A 222 -13.65 -9.80 -0.09
N ILE A 223 -13.64 -8.60 0.48
CA ILE A 223 -13.29 -8.38 1.89
C ILE A 223 -14.35 -8.98 2.84
N MET A 224 -15.62 -8.91 2.47
CA MET A 224 -16.72 -9.41 3.32
C MET A 224 -16.80 -10.94 3.37
N PHE A 225 -16.30 -11.65 2.35
CA PHE A 225 -16.42 -13.10 2.22
C PHE A 225 -15.08 -13.87 2.34
N ASN A 226 -13.98 -13.20 2.65
CA ASN A 226 -12.69 -13.76 3.07
C ASN A 226 -12.43 -13.53 4.56
#